data_316c9240a238ece2aef3fa4162094079
#
_entry.id   316c9240a238ece2aef3fa4162094079
#
_cell.length_a   1.000
_cell.length_b   1.000
_cell.length_c   1.000
_cell.angle_alpha   90.00
_cell.angle_beta   90.00
_cell.angle_gamma   90.00
#
_symmetry.space_group_name_H-M   'P 1'
#
loop_
_entity.id
_entity.type
_entity.pdbx_description
1 polymer ?
#
loop_
_entity_poly.entity_id
_entity_poly.type
_entity_poly.pdbx_seq_one_letter_code
_entity_poly.pdbx_strand_id
1 'polypeptide(L)'
;MNIEIVKSKIHRVKVTGADLNYIGSITIDKDLMDAANIIKGEKIQIVNNNNGERLETYVIPGSRGSGEITVNGAAARKVSIGDVLILITYASMDFEEAKNFKPSIIFPNEENNLLS
;
A
#
# COMPACT_ATOMS: atom_id res chain seq x y z
N MET A 1 -13.21 -22.55 -9.89
CA MET A 1 -12.66 -22.35 -8.54
C MET A 1 -11.99 -20.98 -8.49
N ASN A 2 -12.41 -20.15 -7.56
CA ASN A 2 -11.83 -18.82 -7.40
C ASN A 2 -10.71 -18.85 -6.37
N ILE A 3 -9.65 -18.10 -6.66
CA ILE A 3 -8.54 -17.92 -5.74
C ILE A 3 -8.26 -16.42 -5.57
N GLU A 4 -7.60 -16.08 -4.49
CA GLU A 4 -7.05 -14.73 -4.32
C GLU A 4 -5.63 -14.71 -4.85
N ILE A 5 -5.32 -13.69 -5.65
CA ILE A 5 -4.00 -13.53 -6.25
C ILE A 5 -3.54 -12.08 -6.07
N VAL A 6 -2.25 -11.87 -5.99
CA VAL A 6 -1.70 -10.51 -5.89
C VAL A 6 -2.13 -9.70 -7.10
N LYS A 7 -2.81 -8.59 -6.84
CA LYS A 7 -3.24 -7.65 -7.87
C LYS A 7 -2.23 -6.50 -8.01
N SER A 8 -1.81 -5.92 -6.88
CA SER A 8 -0.93 -4.76 -6.87
C SER A 8 0.06 -4.86 -5.71
N LYS A 9 1.26 -4.31 -5.91
CA LYS A 9 2.26 -4.26 -4.86
C LYS A 9 3.10 -3.00 -5.00
N ILE A 10 3.23 -2.27 -3.89
CA ILE A 10 4.18 -1.16 -3.79
C ILE A 10 5.30 -1.64 -2.88
N HIS A 11 6.48 -1.85 -3.46
CA HIS A 11 7.57 -2.50 -2.76
C HIS A 11 8.51 -1.48 -2.12
N ARG A 12 8.54 -1.46 -0.78
CA ARG A 12 9.49 -0.71 0.04
C ARG A 12 9.34 0.81 -0.05
N VAL A 13 8.24 1.31 0.51
CA VAL A 13 8.05 2.75 0.73
C VAL A 13 8.28 3.07 2.20
N LYS A 14 8.70 4.32 2.48
CA LYS A 14 8.90 4.79 3.85
C LYS A 14 7.66 5.49 4.38
N VAL A 15 7.35 5.22 5.64
CA VAL A 15 6.28 5.93 6.35
C VAL A 15 6.70 7.39 6.51
N THR A 16 5.87 8.31 6.03
CA THR A 16 6.09 9.75 6.17
C THR A 16 5.25 10.37 7.28
N GLY A 17 4.21 9.68 7.73
CA GLY A 17 3.37 10.16 8.81
C GLY A 17 2.59 9.04 9.46
N ALA A 18 2.19 9.28 10.71
CA ALA A 18 1.36 8.36 11.48
C ALA A 18 0.40 9.21 12.30
N ASP A 19 -0.90 9.16 11.98
CA ASP A 19 -1.91 10.00 12.60
C ASP A 19 -2.93 9.15 13.35
N LEU A 20 -2.71 9.01 14.66
CA LEU A 20 -3.54 8.18 15.52
C LEU A 20 -4.98 8.70 15.61
N ASN A 21 -5.18 9.98 15.42
CA ASN A 21 -6.48 10.64 15.63
C ASN A 21 -7.30 10.80 14.35
N TYR A 22 -6.80 10.33 13.23
CA TYR A 22 -7.52 10.37 11.96
C TYR A 22 -8.31 9.08 11.74
N ILE A 23 -9.23 9.09 10.77
CA ILE A 23 -10.02 7.91 10.39
C ILE A 23 -9.09 6.81 9.88
N GLY A 24 -9.26 5.58 10.40
CA GLY A 24 -8.41 4.44 10.02
C GLY A 24 -8.32 4.27 8.52
N SER A 25 -7.09 4.27 7.99
CA SER A 25 -6.81 4.20 6.55
C SER A 25 -5.31 4.31 6.34
N ILE A 26 -4.88 4.18 5.09
CA ILE A 26 -3.53 4.58 4.69
C ILE A 26 -3.63 5.59 3.57
N THR A 27 -3.00 6.75 3.77
CA THR A 27 -2.91 7.79 2.74
C THR A 27 -1.68 7.50 1.87
N ILE A 28 -1.91 7.35 0.57
CA ILE A 28 -0.86 7.03 -0.39
C ILE A 28 -0.84 8.12 -1.47
N ASP A 29 0.35 8.63 -1.80
CA ASP A 29 0.55 9.52 -2.94
C ASP A 29 -0.23 9.00 -4.15
N LYS A 30 -1.11 9.83 -4.71
CA LYS A 30 -2.00 9.43 -5.80
C LYS A 30 -1.24 8.92 -7.03
N ASP A 31 -0.04 9.45 -7.28
CA ASP A 31 0.79 8.95 -8.39
C ASP A 31 1.22 7.50 -8.17
N LEU A 32 1.53 7.13 -6.93
CA LEU A 32 1.84 5.74 -6.60
C LEU A 32 0.61 4.85 -6.76
N MET A 33 -0.56 5.34 -6.35
CA MET A 33 -1.81 4.59 -6.51
C MET A 33 -2.08 4.30 -7.98
N ASP A 34 -1.96 5.32 -8.84
CA ASP A 34 -2.21 5.16 -10.27
C ASP A 34 -1.20 4.17 -10.89
N ALA A 35 0.07 4.31 -10.57
CA ALA A 35 1.11 3.43 -11.10
C ALA A 35 0.92 1.98 -10.67
N ALA A 36 0.43 1.76 -9.45
CA ALA A 36 0.17 0.43 -8.91
C ALA A 36 -1.25 -0.06 -9.21
N ASN A 37 -2.05 0.73 -9.91
CA ASN A 37 -3.43 0.37 -10.24
C ASN A 37 -4.31 0.14 -9.00
N ILE A 38 -4.18 1.03 -8.02
CA ILE A 38 -4.93 0.99 -6.76
C ILE A 38 -5.89 2.18 -6.72
N ILE A 39 -7.12 1.95 -6.28
CA ILE A 39 -8.14 3.00 -6.18
C ILE A 39 -8.50 3.30 -4.73
N LYS A 40 -9.09 4.48 -4.53
CA LYS A 40 -9.61 4.89 -3.23
C LYS A 40 -10.60 3.86 -2.68
N GLY A 41 -10.45 3.52 -1.41
CA GLY A 41 -11.33 2.56 -0.73
C GLY A 41 -10.91 1.11 -0.89
N GLU A 42 -9.91 0.84 -1.69
CA GLU A 42 -9.44 -0.53 -1.90
C GLU A 42 -8.78 -1.06 -0.62
N LYS A 43 -9.11 -2.30 -0.25
CA LYS A 43 -8.49 -2.99 0.89
C LYS A 43 -7.03 -3.26 0.57
N ILE A 44 -6.15 -3.03 1.54
CA ILE A 44 -4.72 -3.18 1.37
C ILE A 44 -4.10 -3.83 2.60
N GLN A 45 -3.14 -4.71 2.38
CA GLN A 45 -2.29 -5.22 3.45
C GLN A 45 -1.03 -4.37 3.57
N ILE A 46 -0.68 -4.04 4.80
CA ILE A 46 0.55 -3.33 5.13
C ILE A 46 1.47 -4.34 5.80
N VAL A 47 2.67 -4.50 5.25
CA VAL A 47 3.71 -5.33 5.85
C VAL A 47 4.84 -4.40 6.26
N ASN A 48 5.16 -4.37 7.55
CA ASN A 48 6.22 -3.49 8.07
C ASN A 48 7.52 -4.29 8.20
N ASN A 49 8.51 -3.92 7.38
CA ASN A 49 9.81 -4.62 7.38
C ASN A 49 10.60 -4.40 8.66
N ASN A 50 10.34 -3.32 9.40
CA ASN A 50 11.13 -2.97 10.57
C ASN A 50 10.71 -3.73 11.84
N ASN A 51 9.41 -4.03 11.97
CA ASN A 51 8.91 -4.71 13.17
C ASN A 51 8.18 -6.03 12.88
N GLY A 52 8.01 -6.39 11.61
CA GLY A 52 7.34 -7.63 11.22
C GLY A 52 5.83 -7.60 11.33
N GLU A 53 5.22 -6.46 11.66
CA GLU A 53 3.77 -6.35 11.75
C GLU A 53 3.14 -6.46 10.37
N ARG A 54 1.97 -7.12 10.33
CA ARG A 54 1.15 -7.24 9.13
C ARG A 54 -0.27 -6.89 9.51
N LEU A 55 -0.85 -5.92 8.80
CA LEU A 55 -2.19 -5.42 9.13
C LEU A 55 -2.95 -5.06 7.85
N GLU A 56 -4.25 -4.87 7.99
CA GLU A 56 -5.13 -4.53 6.88
C GLU A 56 -5.86 -3.22 7.16
N THR A 57 -6.03 -2.42 6.11
CA THR A 57 -6.81 -1.20 6.15
C THR A 57 -7.32 -0.91 4.73
N TYR A 58 -7.72 0.32 4.44
CA TYR A 58 -8.11 0.72 3.10
C TYR A 58 -7.38 2.01 2.70
N VAL A 59 -7.35 2.28 1.39
CA VAL A 59 -6.52 3.32 0.81
C VAL A 59 -7.31 4.61 0.64
N ILE A 60 -6.68 5.74 0.96
CA ILE A 60 -7.16 7.07 0.57
C ILE A 60 -6.04 7.81 -0.16
N PRO A 61 -6.38 8.69 -1.14
CA PRO A 61 -5.34 9.36 -1.91
C PRO A 61 -4.72 10.53 -1.17
N GLY A 62 -3.40 10.63 -1.27
CA GLY A 62 -2.63 11.81 -0.88
C GLY A 62 -2.29 12.66 -2.09
N SER A 63 -1.66 13.80 -1.86
CA SER A 63 -1.29 14.73 -2.92
C SER A 63 -0.31 14.10 -3.90
N ARG A 64 -0.53 14.34 -5.19
CA ARG A 64 0.33 13.82 -6.25
C ARG A 64 1.75 14.34 -6.11
N GLY A 65 2.72 13.46 -6.24
CA GLY A 65 4.13 13.82 -6.19
C GLY A 65 4.65 14.15 -4.80
N SER A 66 3.85 13.92 -3.76
CA SER A 66 4.24 14.22 -2.38
C SER A 66 5.12 13.14 -1.75
N GLY A 67 5.06 11.93 -2.27
CA GLY A 67 5.69 10.77 -1.65
C GLY A 67 5.02 10.36 -0.34
N GLU A 68 3.80 10.82 -0.09
CA GLU A 68 3.13 10.59 1.19
C GLU A 68 2.74 9.14 1.39
N ILE A 69 3.12 8.60 2.56
CA ILE A 69 2.66 7.31 3.08
C ILE A 69 2.34 7.56 4.55
N THR A 70 1.08 7.82 4.84
CA THR A 70 0.62 8.12 6.21
C THR A 70 -0.34 7.04 6.67
N VAL A 71 -0.02 6.39 7.79
CA VAL A 71 -0.88 5.38 8.39
C VAL A 71 -1.75 6.05 9.44
N ASN A 72 -3.05 5.92 9.28
CA ASN A 72 -4.05 6.66 10.06
C ASN A 72 -4.81 5.74 11.03
N GLY A 73 -5.28 6.32 12.13
CA GLY A 73 -6.09 5.61 13.10
C GLY A 73 -5.28 4.66 13.97
N ALA A 74 -5.94 3.63 14.49
CA ALA A 74 -5.30 2.66 15.39
C ALA A 74 -4.09 1.99 14.79
N ALA A 75 -4.08 1.78 13.46
CA ALA A 75 -2.96 1.18 12.75
C ALA A 75 -1.68 2.02 12.86
N ALA A 76 -1.79 3.32 13.15
CA ALA A 76 -0.63 4.19 13.36
C ALA A 76 0.26 3.71 14.52
N ARG A 77 -0.30 2.96 15.47
CA ARG A 77 0.49 2.38 16.55
C ARG A 77 1.43 1.27 16.11
N LYS A 78 1.24 0.74 14.92
CA LYS A 78 2.04 -0.37 14.37
C LYS A 78 3.18 0.09 13.48
N VAL A 79 3.34 1.40 13.32
CA VAL A 79 4.38 1.98 12.48
C VAL A 79 5.06 3.15 13.17
N SER A 80 6.27 3.46 12.72
CA SER A 80 6.99 4.68 13.08
C SER A 80 7.43 5.38 11.81
N ILE A 81 7.50 6.71 11.83
CA ILE A 81 7.99 7.47 10.68
C ILE A 81 9.38 6.94 10.30
N GLY A 82 9.57 6.67 9.01
CA GLY A 82 10.80 6.10 8.49
C GLY A 82 10.80 4.59 8.33
N ASP A 83 9.80 3.90 8.90
CA ASP A 83 9.67 2.46 8.70
C ASP A 83 9.47 2.14 7.22
N VAL A 84 10.01 1.01 6.78
CA VAL A 84 9.88 0.55 5.39
C VAL A 84 8.72 -0.41 5.30
N LEU A 85 7.76 -0.08 4.45
CA LEU A 85 6.56 -0.87 4.25
C LEU A 85 6.52 -1.52 2.87
N ILE A 86 5.86 -2.66 2.80
CA ILE A 86 5.43 -3.29 1.55
C ILE A 86 3.90 -3.27 1.58
N LEU A 87 3.29 -2.73 0.53
CA LEU A 87 1.84 -2.58 0.43
C LEU A 87 1.32 -3.52 -0.65
N ILE A 88 0.33 -4.34 -0.31
CA ILE A 88 -0.13 -5.41 -1.21
C ILE A 88 -1.65 -5.40 -1.27
N THR A 89 -2.19 -5.47 -2.49
CA THR A 89 -3.63 -5.72 -2.69
C THR A 89 -3.82 -7.03 -3.44
N TYR A 90 -4.99 -7.60 -3.29
CA TYR A 90 -5.34 -8.90 -3.87
C TYR A 90 -6.65 -8.77 -4.65
N ALA A 91 -6.83 -9.65 -5.62
CA ALA A 91 -8.08 -9.76 -6.35
C ALA A 91 -8.52 -11.23 -6.36
N SER A 92 -9.83 -11.44 -6.30
CA SER A 92 -10.40 -12.78 -6.42
C SER A 92 -10.76 -13.03 -7.88
N MET A 93 -10.32 -14.13 -8.42
CA MET A 93 -10.65 -14.50 -9.80
C MET A 93 -10.58 -15.98 -10.00
N ASP A 94 -11.17 -16.46 -11.12
CA ASP A 94 -11.10 -17.85 -11.48
C ASP A 94 -9.66 -18.32 -11.66
N PHE A 95 -9.38 -19.55 -11.24
CA PHE A 95 -8.02 -20.11 -11.24
C PHE A 95 -7.37 -20.06 -12.64
N GLU A 96 -8.14 -20.37 -13.69
CA GLU A 96 -7.59 -20.34 -15.05
C GLU A 96 -7.26 -18.92 -15.50
N GLU A 97 -8.12 -17.96 -15.15
CA GLU A 97 -7.85 -16.53 -15.42
C GLU A 97 -6.60 -16.06 -14.66
N ALA A 98 -6.47 -16.49 -13.40
CA ALA A 98 -5.34 -16.08 -12.55
C ALA A 98 -3.98 -16.49 -13.10
N LYS A 99 -3.92 -17.62 -13.83
CA LYS A 99 -2.66 -18.11 -14.43
C LYS A 99 -2.04 -17.10 -15.39
N ASN A 100 -2.85 -16.26 -16.02
CA ASN A 100 -2.40 -15.29 -17.02
C ASN A 100 -2.47 -13.85 -16.53
N PHE A 101 -2.90 -13.63 -15.29
CA PHE A 101 -3.02 -12.29 -14.74
C PHE A 101 -1.65 -11.72 -14.41
N LYS A 102 -1.41 -10.47 -14.79
CA LYS A 102 -0.16 -9.77 -14.51
C LYS A 102 -0.40 -8.70 -13.44
N PRO A 103 0.14 -8.87 -12.24
CA PRO A 103 -0.02 -7.86 -11.18
C PRO A 103 0.74 -6.58 -11.52
N SER A 104 0.26 -5.47 -10.97
CA SER A 104 0.93 -4.17 -11.06
C SER A 104 1.87 -4.02 -9.87
N ILE A 105 3.17 -4.16 -10.11
CA ILE A 105 4.18 -4.09 -9.06
C ILE A 105 5.10 -2.91 -9.36
N ILE A 106 5.23 -1.99 -8.39
CA ILE A 106 6.10 -0.82 -8.54
C ILE A 106 7.17 -0.78 -7.45
N PHE A 107 8.29 -0.15 -7.79
CA PHE A 107 9.46 -0.01 -6.91
C PHE A 107 9.80 1.47 -6.80
N PRO A 108 9.14 2.24 -5.91
CA PRO A 108 9.45 3.64 -5.75
C PRO A 108 10.88 3.88 -5.25
N ASN A 109 11.35 5.11 -5.41
CA ASN A 109 12.65 5.51 -4.89
C ASN A 109 12.67 5.36 -3.37
N GLU A 110 13.72 4.75 -2.83
CA GLU A 110 13.78 4.44 -1.39
C GLU A 110 13.94 5.67 -0.50
N GLU A 111 14.40 6.80 -1.04
CA GLU A 111 14.62 7.99 -0.24
C GLU A 111 13.38 8.86 -0.10
N ASN A 112 12.58 9.00 -1.17
CA ASN A 112 11.48 9.95 -1.20
C ASN A 112 10.13 9.37 -1.63
N ASN A 113 10.05 8.06 -1.83
CA ASN A 113 8.85 7.35 -2.27
C ASN A 113 8.34 7.74 -3.66
N LEU A 114 9.10 8.49 -4.43
CA LEU A 114 8.66 8.94 -5.75
C LEU A 114 8.96 7.89 -6.82
N LEU A 115 8.18 7.96 -7.91
CA LEU A 115 8.47 7.17 -9.10
C LEU A 115 9.72 7.72 -9.79
N SER A 116 10.50 6.82 -10.35
CA SER A 116 11.71 7.21 -11.09
C SER A 116 11.43 7.31 -12.58
#